data_933351b4a927bdfe5091fe55fc8831a4
#
_entry.id   933351b4a927bdfe5091fe55fc8831a4
#
_cell.length_a   1.000
_cell.length_b   1.000
_cell.length_c   1.000
_cell.angle_alpha   90.00
_cell.angle_beta   90.00
_cell.angle_gamma   90.00
#
_symmetry.space_group_name_H-M   'P 1'
#
loop_
_entity.id
_entity.type
_entity.pdbx_description
1 polymer ?
#
loop_
_entity_poly.entity_id
_entity_poly.type
_entity_poly.pdbx_seq_one_letter_code
_entity_poly.pdbx_strand_id
1 'polypeptide(L)'
;MFLRLLSLFFVFSLVFIPFVIDAQSQDKKVTYKKARALQTSTAKKIVKVVEALERVDENGKEDPDYLTVKEILNDLLEKGDSLRSYDRSVMWNYWAYLYMVEENYPKANEAYKKLLAEPESTIPLRVASLYALAQISMSQGNFEEGVKFILQWMDEVEVITAQGWSLLGGGYYQLGADKKLESEKLDYFEKAIESMLNAVQIAEVEQYTPKENWYIIMAACYSSLKPRIGIEESLNKQLEIYEILVNLFPKKQYFLNLAGIYNQLDRELDYMVTLNMAYQKDLLDKQGEYLALAQVLLSNDNPYWAAKVIEAGRLKKVPVVDEKTKEEKMLPVVKDTEKNLKFLADSWRMAQEIGLAIPIMEKAARVAKDGQTFIILGSLYLSEDKLEEAIDAIEQGLKKGKVKNASKARLTLGQAHFELQNFEQAKKEFRIAARDDDKDIKKTANNWIKYTENEEIRVKNIALRRDYIQNQG
;
A
#
# COMPACT_ATOMS: atom_id res chain seq x y z
N MET A 1 2.46 -11.94 11.18
CA MET A 1 2.41 -10.74 12.03
C MET A 1 1.45 -9.67 11.48
N PHE A 2 0.86 -9.86 10.30
CA PHE A 2 -0.13 -8.94 9.67
C PHE A 2 -1.60 -9.22 10.06
N LEU A 3 -1.90 -10.39 10.62
CA LEU A 3 -3.28 -10.81 10.95
C LEU A 3 -3.86 -10.20 12.26
N ARG A 4 -3.06 -9.53 13.09
CA ARG A 4 -3.55 -8.96 14.37
C ARG A 4 -3.95 -7.49 14.31
N LEU A 5 -3.78 -6.80 13.19
CA LEU A 5 -4.09 -5.36 13.04
C LEU A 5 -5.48 -5.06 12.46
N LEU A 6 -6.20 -6.06 11.98
CA LEU A 6 -7.58 -5.91 11.45
C LEU A 6 -8.67 -5.98 12.52
N SER A 7 -8.32 -6.33 13.77
CA SER A 7 -9.29 -6.46 14.86
C SER A 7 -9.68 -5.16 15.57
N LEU A 8 -9.16 -3.99 15.15
CA LEU A 8 -9.29 -2.74 15.92
C LEU A 8 -10.20 -1.66 15.28
N PHE A 9 -10.95 -1.98 14.21
CA PHE A 9 -11.86 -1.01 13.60
C PHE A 9 -13.30 -1.52 13.44
N PHE A 10 -13.87 -2.14 14.50
CA PHE A 10 -15.31 -2.15 14.67
C PHE A 10 -15.71 -0.94 15.51
N VAL A 11 -15.86 0.20 14.85
CA VAL A 11 -16.55 1.34 15.47
C VAL A 11 -18.01 0.94 15.62
N PHE A 12 -18.41 0.67 16.85
CA PHE A 12 -19.80 0.53 17.26
C PHE A 12 -20.52 1.87 17.00
N SER A 13 -21.08 2.05 15.82
CA SER A 13 -22.16 3.00 15.66
C SER A 13 -23.44 2.30 16.15
N LEU A 14 -23.72 2.44 17.45
CA LEU A 14 -25.05 2.19 18.01
C LEU A 14 -26.02 3.17 17.32
N VAL A 15 -26.60 2.77 16.21
CA VAL A 15 -27.70 3.49 15.62
C VAL A 15 -28.94 3.15 16.45
N PHE A 16 -29.24 4.01 17.42
CA PHE A 16 -30.58 4.10 17.95
C PHE A 16 -31.46 4.54 16.79
N ILE A 17 -32.22 3.62 16.22
CA ILE A 17 -33.28 3.97 15.26
C ILE A 17 -34.49 4.35 16.11
N PRO A 18 -34.82 5.66 16.27
CA PRO A 18 -36.13 6.03 16.76
C PRO A 18 -37.12 5.54 15.70
N PHE A 19 -38.13 4.82 16.12
CA PHE A 19 -39.23 4.38 15.28
C PHE A 19 -39.95 5.61 14.72
N VAL A 20 -39.50 6.13 13.58
CA VAL A 20 -40.30 7.02 12.72
C VAL A 20 -40.91 6.12 11.67
N ILE A 21 -42.22 5.87 11.83
CA ILE A 21 -43.04 5.23 10.79
C ILE A 21 -43.27 6.28 9.75
N ASP A 22 -42.55 6.24 8.65
CA ASP A 22 -42.93 7.01 7.46
C ASP A 22 -43.71 6.07 6.52
N ALA A 23 -45.01 6.40 6.34
CA ALA A 23 -45.95 5.60 5.62
C ALA A 23 -45.97 6.02 4.15
N GLN A 24 -45.21 5.32 3.31
CA GLN A 24 -45.55 5.23 1.89
C GLN A 24 -45.35 3.79 1.41
N SER A 25 -46.42 3.03 1.37
CA SER A 25 -46.43 1.70 0.78
C SER A 25 -47.54 1.53 -0.20
N GLN A 26 -47.19 0.97 -1.35
CA GLN A 26 -48.11 0.38 -2.30
C GLN A 26 -48.81 -0.86 -1.70
N ASP A 27 -50.11 -0.99 -2.03
CA ASP A 27 -51.03 -2.01 -1.58
C ASP A 27 -50.53 -3.46 -1.54
N LYS A 28 -50.16 -3.95 -0.36
CA LYS A 28 -50.33 -5.34 0.01
C LYS A 28 -51.30 -5.38 1.20
N LYS A 29 -52.36 -6.20 1.12
CA LYS A 29 -53.28 -6.47 2.23
C LYS A 29 -52.47 -6.89 3.46
N VAL A 30 -52.19 -5.94 4.31
CA VAL A 30 -51.56 -6.19 5.62
C VAL A 30 -52.63 -6.74 6.54
N THR A 31 -52.54 -8.04 6.85
CA THR A 31 -53.32 -8.64 7.93
C THR A 31 -52.77 -8.06 9.22
N TYR A 32 -53.42 -7.10 9.81
CA TYR A 32 -53.08 -6.52 11.11
C TYR A 32 -53.16 -7.61 12.16
N LYS A 33 -52.01 -8.26 12.50
CA LYS A 33 -51.87 -9.00 13.77
C LYS A 33 -52.07 -7.97 14.86
N LYS A 34 -53.03 -8.21 15.80
CA LYS A 34 -53.25 -7.34 16.98
C LYS A 34 -51.91 -6.97 17.57
N ALA A 35 -51.62 -5.63 17.68
CA ALA A 35 -50.41 -5.15 18.33
C ALA A 35 -50.41 -5.70 19.78
N ARG A 36 -49.32 -6.39 20.15
CA ARG A 36 -49.17 -6.91 21.50
C ARG A 36 -48.94 -5.71 22.45
N ALA A 37 -49.79 -5.57 23.47
CA ALA A 37 -49.68 -4.51 24.46
C ALA A 37 -49.07 -5.07 25.72
N LEU A 38 -48.19 -4.28 26.37
CA LEU A 38 -47.71 -4.57 27.69
C LEU A 38 -48.86 -4.57 28.71
N GLN A 39 -48.70 -5.34 29.77
CA GLN A 39 -49.57 -5.17 30.96
C GLN A 39 -49.50 -3.76 31.47
N THR A 40 -50.61 -3.21 31.95
CA THR A 40 -50.67 -1.81 32.44
C THR A 40 -49.60 -1.48 33.48
N SER A 41 -49.32 -2.43 34.40
CA SER A 41 -48.28 -2.27 35.41
C SER A 41 -46.88 -2.20 34.85
N THR A 42 -46.58 -3.05 33.83
CA THR A 42 -45.31 -3.08 33.13
C THR A 42 -45.14 -1.85 32.25
N ALA A 43 -46.20 -1.46 31.51
CA ALA A 43 -46.18 -0.28 30.67
C ALA A 43 -45.80 1.00 31.45
N LYS A 44 -46.41 1.19 32.64
CA LYS A 44 -46.08 2.33 33.51
C LYS A 44 -44.62 2.34 33.96
N LYS A 45 -43.98 1.19 34.15
CA LYS A 45 -42.57 1.08 34.51
C LYS A 45 -41.67 1.33 33.33
N ILE A 46 -42.02 0.77 32.15
CA ILE A 46 -41.26 0.99 30.93
C ILE A 46 -41.27 2.47 30.49
N VAL A 47 -42.40 3.20 30.68
CA VAL A 47 -42.40 4.65 30.45
C VAL A 47 -41.36 5.35 31.31
N LYS A 48 -41.25 5.00 32.59
CA LYS A 48 -40.22 5.57 33.48
C LYS A 48 -38.80 5.20 33.10
N VAL A 49 -38.59 3.99 32.55
CA VAL A 49 -37.30 3.59 31.99
C VAL A 49 -36.92 4.48 30.81
N VAL A 50 -37.87 4.74 29.89
CA VAL A 50 -37.65 5.63 28.73
C VAL A 50 -37.36 7.06 29.23
N GLU A 51 -38.18 7.60 30.15
CA GLU A 51 -37.95 8.93 30.70
C GLU A 51 -36.57 9.07 31.39
N ALA A 52 -36.08 8.03 32.07
CA ALA A 52 -34.78 8.02 32.69
C ALA A 52 -33.64 7.91 31.64
N LEU A 53 -33.84 7.21 30.56
CA LEU A 53 -32.87 7.10 29.47
C LEU A 53 -32.78 8.36 28.61
N GLU A 54 -33.91 9.07 28.42
CA GLU A 54 -34.00 10.31 27.64
C GLU A 54 -33.71 11.57 28.46
N ARG A 55 -33.31 11.43 29.73
CA ARG A 55 -33.00 12.58 30.59
C ARG A 55 -31.87 13.40 29.98
N VAL A 56 -32.05 14.74 30.08
CA VAL A 56 -31.01 15.71 29.69
C VAL A 56 -30.63 16.56 30.90
N ASP A 57 -29.41 17.05 30.92
CA ASP A 57 -28.93 17.99 31.95
C ASP A 57 -29.51 19.42 31.74
N GLU A 58 -29.14 20.34 32.61
CA GLU A 58 -29.58 21.75 32.57
C GLU A 58 -29.16 22.48 31.28
N ASN A 59 -28.19 21.95 30.55
CA ASN A 59 -27.67 22.46 29.28
C ASN A 59 -28.28 21.78 28.04
N GLY A 60 -29.22 20.86 28.25
CA GLY A 60 -29.84 20.07 27.19
C GLY A 60 -28.96 18.94 26.62
N LYS A 61 -27.89 18.56 27.33
CA LYS A 61 -27.05 17.44 26.98
C LYS A 61 -27.61 16.14 27.57
N GLU A 62 -27.54 15.05 26.83
CA GLU A 62 -27.94 13.72 27.30
C GLU A 62 -27.24 13.35 28.62
N ASP A 63 -28.02 13.01 29.62
CA ASP A 63 -27.60 12.61 30.98
C ASP A 63 -28.48 11.45 31.48
N PRO A 64 -28.42 10.26 30.87
CA PRO A 64 -29.27 9.13 31.22
C PRO A 64 -29.08 8.68 32.68
N ASP A 65 -30.17 8.43 33.38
CA ASP A 65 -30.16 7.91 34.74
C ASP A 65 -30.18 6.37 34.77
N TYR A 66 -29.03 5.78 34.48
CA TYR A 66 -28.88 4.32 34.47
C TYR A 66 -29.14 3.65 35.81
N LEU A 67 -29.01 4.35 36.94
CA LEU A 67 -29.32 3.81 38.27
C LEU A 67 -30.82 3.60 38.43
N THR A 68 -31.63 4.60 38.11
CA THR A 68 -33.10 4.51 38.13
C THR A 68 -33.58 3.44 37.14
N VAL A 69 -32.98 3.36 35.93
CA VAL A 69 -33.27 2.29 34.95
C VAL A 69 -33.05 0.91 35.57
N LYS A 70 -31.90 0.70 36.21
CA LYS A 70 -31.52 -0.57 36.84
C LYS A 70 -32.46 -0.97 37.99
N GLU A 71 -32.83 -0.03 38.81
CA GLU A 71 -33.79 -0.27 39.89
C GLU A 71 -35.15 -0.72 39.35
N ILE A 72 -35.69 -0.03 38.37
CA ILE A 72 -36.98 -0.38 37.74
C ILE A 72 -36.90 -1.77 37.05
N LEU A 73 -35.83 -2.07 36.36
CA LEU A 73 -35.64 -3.36 35.70
C LEU A 73 -35.48 -4.50 36.73
N ASN A 74 -34.82 -4.30 37.86
CA ASN A 74 -34.74 -5.26 38.96
C ASN A 74 -36.12 -5.55 39.55
N ASP A 75 -36.94 -4.53 39.80
CA ASP A 75 -38.30 -4.72 40.29
C ASP A 75 -39.20 -5.47 39.25
N LEU A 76 -38.93 -5.34 37.95
CA LEU A 76 -39.58 -6.16 36.92
C LEU A 76 -39.04 -7.61 36.95
N LEU A 77 -37.73 -7.78 37.15
CA LEU A 77 -37.10 -9.09 37.19
C LEU A 77 -37.59 -9.94 38.39
N GLU A 78 -37.79 -9.33 39.56
CA GLU A 78 -38.34 -9.95 40.76
C GLU A 78 -39.73 -10.57 40.53
N LYS A 79 -40.52 -9.98 39.59
CA LYS A 79 -41.84 -10.49 39.27
C LYS A 79 -41.78 -11.85 38.48
N GLY A 80 -40.64 -12.13 37.85
CA GLY A 80 -40.35 -13.42 37.19
C GLY A 80 -41.47 -13.88 36.27
N ASP A 81 -41.94 -15.10 36.48
CA ASP A 81 -42.96 -15.74 35.63
C ASP A 81 -44.36 -15.13 35.76
N SER A 82 -44.60 -14.21 36.71
CA SER A 82 -45.86 -13.48 36.77
C SER A 82 -46.03 -12.45 35.64
N LEU A 83 -44.95 -12.09 34.97
CA LEU A 83 -45.00 -11.27 33.78
C LEU A 83 -45.43 -12.10 32.57
N ARG A 84 -46.14 -11.52 31.63
CA ARG A 84 -46.40 -12.15 30.31
C ARG A 84 -45.10 -12.27 29.52
N SER A 85 -45.05 -13.26 28.64
CA SER A 85 -43.86 -13.47 27.77
C SER A 85 -43.44 -12.23 27.02
N TYR A 86 -44.38 -11.43 26.48
CA TYR A 86 -44.08 -10.17 25.81
C TYR A 86 -43.48 -9.14 26.77
N ASP A 87 -44.01 -9.01 27.99
CA ASP A 87 -43.47 -8.10 29.02
C ASP A 87 -42.03 -8.48 29.40
N ARG A 88 -41.73 -9.78 29.54
CA ARG A 88 -40.37 -10.25 29.78
C ARG A 88 -39.47 -9.96 28.59
N SER A 89 -39.92 -10.13 27.34
CA SER A 89 -39.09 -9.82 26.19
C SER A 89 -38.69 -8.35 26.12
N VAL A 90 -39.60 -7.44 26.44
CA VAL A 90 -39.30 -5.99 26.53
C VAL A 90 -38.34 -5.69 27.70
N MET A 91 -38.56 -6.29 28.86
CA MET A 91 -37.65 -6.15 30.01
C MET A 91 -36.23 -6.61 29.64
N TRP A 92 -36.08 -7.80 28.99
CA TRP A 92 -34.78 -8.30 28.59
C TRP A 92 -34.09 -7.42 27.55
N ASN A 93 -34.86 -6.76 26.66
CA ASN A 93 -34.30 -5.80 25.70
C ASN A 93 -33.64 -4.62 26.42
N TYR A 94 -34.28 -4.05 27.45
CA TYR A 94 -33.70 -2.95 28.24
C TYR A 94 -32.51 -3.43 29.10
N TRP A 95 -32.55 -4.65 29.64
CA TRP A 95 -31.39 -5.21 30.33
C TRP A 95 -30.21 -5.41 29.37
N ALA A 96 -30.46 -5.92 28.19
CA ALA A 96 -29.42 -6.08 27.18
C ALA A 96 -28.81 -4.73 26.81
N TYR A 97 -29.64 -3.70 26.58
CA TYR A 97 -29.18 -2.34 26.34
C TYR A 97 -28.29 -1.81 27.49
N LEU A 98 -28.76 -1.95 28.75
CA LEU A 98 -27.99 -1.50 29.92
C LEU A 98 -26.64 -2.19 30.00
N TYR A 99 -26.58 -3.51 29.77
CA TYR A 99 -25.31 -4.26 29.74
C TYR A 99 -24.41 -3.88 28.56
N MET A 100 -24.97 -3.47 27.44
CA MET A 100 -24.18 -2.94 26.33
C MET A 100 -23.54 -1.59 26.70
N VAL A 101 -24.27 -0.71 27.35
CA VAL A 101 -23.73 0.58 27.86
C VAL A 101 -22.65 0.37 28.92
N GLU A 102 -22.80 -0.65 29.76
CA GLU A 102 -21.81 -1.05 30.79
C GLU A 102 -20.61 -1.84 30.17
N GLU A 103 -20.58 -2.05 28.84
CA GLU A 103 -19.61 -2.90 28.14
C GLU A 103 -19.56 -4.35 28.66
N ASN A 104 -20.64 -4.79 29.34
CA ASN A 104 -20.75 -6.13 29.88
C ASN A 104 -21.35 -7.08 28.84
N TYR A 105 -20.56 -7.36 27.81
CA TYR A 105 -20.97 -8.20 26.66
C TYR A 105 -21.47 -9.60 27.04
N PRO A 106 -20.88 -10.32 28.02
CA PRO A 106 -21.41 -11.60 28.43
C PRO A 106 -22.85 -11.54 28.94
N LYS A 107 -23.16 -10.53 29.79
CA LYS A 107 -24.53 -10.34 30.31
C LYS A 107 -25.49 -9.82 29.24
N ALA A 108 -25.03 -8.97 28.33
CA ALA A 108 -25.81 -8.52 27.18
C ALA A 108 -26.20 -9.72 26.28
N ASN A 109 -25.25 -10.61 26.00
CA ASN A 109 -25.49 -11.86 25.26
C ASN A 109 -26.56 -12.73 25.93
N GLU A 110 -26.46 -12.96 27.26
CA GLU A 110 -27.46 -13.70 28.01
C GLU A 110 -28.85 -13.05 27.94
N ALA A 111 -28.93 -11.73 28.10
CA ALA A 111 -30.20 -11.01 28.07
C ALA A 111 -30.87 -11.09 26.71
N TYR A 112 -30.12 -10.92 25.60
CA TYR A 112 -30.65 -11.12 24.25
C TYR A 112 -31.09 -12.55 24.00
N LYS A 113 -30.33 -13.57 24.46
CA LYS A 113 -30.75 -14.98 24.36
C LYS A 113 -32.03 -15.27 25.12
N LYS A 114 -32.22 -14.69 26.32
CA LYS A 114 -33.46 -14.78 27.10
C LYS A 114 -34.62 -14.10 26.36
N LEU A 115 -34.40 -12.94 25.72
CA LEU A 115 -35.40 -12.29 24.88
C LEU A 115 -35.84 -13.21 23.73
N LEU A 116 -34.89 -13.80 23.02
CA LEU A 116 -35.20 -14.73 21.92
C LEU A 116 -35.95 -16.00 22.35
N ALA A 117 -35.75 -16.45 23.60
CA ALA A 117 -36.44 -17.59 24.17
C ALA A 117 -37.92 -17.31 24.53
N GLU A 118 -38.32 -16.00 24.59
CA GLU A 118 -39.69 -15.63 24.90
C GLU A 118 -40.65 -15.91 23.73
N PRO A 119 -41.64 -16.77 23.85
CA PRO A 119 -42.51 -17.17 22.74
C PRO A 119 -43.31 -16.04 22.11
N GLU A 120 -43.58 -14.99 22.90
CA GLU A 120 -44.35 -13.83 22.43
C GLU A 120 -43.46 -12.64 22.04
N SER A 121 -42.15 -12.84 21.93
CA SER A 121 -41.24 -11.81 21.42
C SER A 121 -41.65 -11.40 19.99
N THR A 122 -41.68 -10.10 19.73
CA THR A 122 -42.06 -9.58 18.43
C THR A 122 -40.93 -9.68 17.41
N ILE A 123 -41.25 -9.74 16.12
CA ILE A 123 -40.25 -9.77 15.05
C ILE A 123 -39.21 -8.64 15.17
N PRO A 124 -39.62 -7.37 15.40
CA PRO A 124 -38.64 -6.30 15.56
C PRO A 124 -37.65 -6.50 16.73
N LEU A 125 -38.14 -6.96 17.87
CA LEU A 125 -37.27 -7.26 19.02
C LEU A 125 -36.31 -8.43 18.73
N ARG A 126 -36.81 -9.49 18.07
CA ARG A 126 -36.01 -10.66 17.67
C ARG A 126 -34.91 -10.28 16.67
N VAL A 127 -35.31 -9.57 15.62
CA VAL A 127 -34.37 -9.10 14.57
C VAL A 127 -33.27 -8.22 15.16
N ALA A 128 -33.64 -7.24 16.02
CA ALA A 128 -32.66 -6.38 16.71
C ALA A 128 -31.71 -7.22 17.59
N SER A 129 -32.26 -8.17 18.35
CA SER A 129 -31.47 -9.04 19.23
C SER A 129 -30.53 -9.98 18.48
N LEU A 130 -30.98 -10.57 17.39
CA LEU A 130 -30.16 -11.47 16.55
C LEU A 130 -28.98 -10.70 15.93
N TYR A 131 -29.23 -9.48 15.46
CA TYR A 131 -28.16 -8.65 14.90
C TYR A 131 -27.14 -8.25 15.98
N ALA A 132 -27.60 -7.82 17.15
CA ALA A 132 -26.75 -7.50 18.29
C ALA A 132 -25.93 -8.72 18.76
N LEU A 133 -26.54 -9.89 18.86
CA LEU A 133 -25.84 -11.13 19.21
C LEU A 133 -24.77 -11.50 18.17
N ALA A 134 -25.06 -11.32 16.89
CA ALA A 134 -24.07 -11.54 15.83
C ALA A 134 -22.87 -10.60 16.00
N GLN A 135 -23.12 -9.30 16.22
CA GLN A 135 -22.06 -8.32 16.43
C GLN A 135 -21.22 -8.61 17.68
N ILE A 136 -21.89 -8.92 18.82
CA ILE A 136 -21.19 -9.25 20.08
C ILE A 136 -20.32 -10.49 19.87
N SER A 137 -20.88 -11.56 19.32
CA SER A 137 -20.12 -12.81 19.09
C SER A 137 -18.92 -12.58 18.16
N MET A 138 -19.09 -11.82 17.07
CA MET A 138 -18.00 -11.48 16.15
C MET A 138 -16.90 -10.66 16.86
N SER A 139 -17.29 -9.65 17.67
CA SER A 139 -16.33 -8.81 18.39
C SER A 139 -15.52 -9.57 19.44
N GLN A 140 -16.11 -10.63 20.00
CA GLN A 140 -15.45 -11.52 20.97
C GLN A 140 -14.63 -12.64 20.32
N GLY A 141 -14.59 -12.71 18.98
CA GLY A 141 -13.90 -13.78 18.26
C GLY A 141 -14.67 -15.10 18.16
N ASN A 142 -15.94 -15.14 18.61
CA ASN A 142 -16.82 -16.29 18.52
C ASN A 142 -17.50 -16.34 17.14
N PHE A 143 -16.71 -16.47 16.07
CA PHE A 143 -17.17 -16.29 14.69
C PHE A 143 -18.22 -17.32 14.26
N GLU A 144 -18.14 -18.57 14.72
CA GLU A 144 -19.14 -19.60 14.41
C GLU A 144 -20.52 -19.23 14.98
N GLU A 145 -20.57 -18.77 16.22
CA GLU A 145 -21.80 -18.31 16.84
C GLU A 145 -22.32 -17.04 16.19
N GLY A 146 -21.42 -16.09 15.86
CA GLY A 146 -21.76 -14.86 15.16
C GLY A 146 -22.37 -15.11 13.78
N VAL A 147 -21.78 -16.00 12.99
CA VAL A 147 -22.32 -16.43 11.69
C VAL A 147 -23.69 -17.08 11.86
N LYS A 148 -23.89 -17.94 12.87
CA LYS A 148 -25.18 -18.53 13.16
C LYS A 148 -26.26 -17.47 13.43
N PHE A 149 -25.97 -16.46 14.25
CA PHE A 149 -26.94 -15.41 14.57
C PHE A 149 -27.25 -14.50 13.39
N ILE A 150 -26.24 -14.15 12.55
CA ILE A 150 -26.51 -13.32 11.39
C ILE A 150 -27.32 -14.04 10.33
N LEU A 151 -27.14 -15.35 10.16
CA LEU A 151 -27.98 -16.16 9.27
C LEU A 151 -29.42 -16.24 9.78
N GLN A 152 -29.66 -16.42 11.09
CA GLN A 152 -30.98 -16.36 11.69
C GLN A 152 -31.63 -14.98 11.52
N TRP A 153 -30.83 -13.91 11.62
CA TRP A 153 -31.29 -12.56 11.37
C TRP A 153 -31.75 -12.39 9.91
N MET A 154 -30.98 -12.92 8.96
CA MET A 154 -31.34 -12.87 7.52
C MET A 154 -32.64 -13.63 7.21
N ASP A 155 -32.93 -14.71 7.95
CA ASP A 155 -34.18 -15.46 7.79
C ASP A 155 -35.40 -14.70 8.35
N GLU A 156 -35.23 -13.84 9.36
CA GLU A 156 -36.34 -13.13 10.02
C GLU A 156 -36.53 -11.68 9.53
N VAL A 157 -35.48 -11.04 8.96
CA VAL A 157 -35.56 -9.65 8.51
C VAL A 157 -36.31 -9.52 7.18
N GLU A 158 -37.08 -8.45 6.98
CA GLU A 158 -37.82 -8.22 5.75
C GLU A 158 -36.90 -7.89 4.55
N VAL A 159 -35.85 -7.09 4.82
CA VAL A 159 -34.84 -6.68 3.84
C VAL A 159 -33.45 -6.85 4.42
N ILE A 160 -32.63 -7.65 3.75
CA ILE A 160 -31.24 -7.83 4.16
C ILE A 160 -30.43 -6.62 3.72
N THR A 161 -29.78 -5.95 4.65
CA THR A 161 -28.98 -4.74 4.38
C THR A 161 -27.55 -5.09 3.94
N ALA A 162 -26.85 -4.16 3.30
CA ALA A 162 -25.44 -4.31 2.96
C ALA A 162 -24.58 -4.54 4.20
N GLN A 163 -24.93 -3.94 5.35
CA GLN A 163 -24.26 -4.15 6.63
C GLN A 163 -24.42 -5.59 7.13
N GLY A 164 -25.61 -6.17 6.97
CA GLY A 164 -25.86 -7.57 7.31
C GLY A 164 -25.01 -8.53 6.46
N TRP A 165 -24.99 -8.33 5.16
CA TRP A 165 -24.12 -9.08 4.25
C TRP A 165 -22.62 -8.90 4.59
N SER A 166 -22.20 -7.68 4.89
CA SER A 166 -20.80 -7.43 5.23
C SER A 166 -20.39 -8.06 6.57
N LEU A 167 -21.30 -8.10 7.54
CA LEU A 167 -21.07 -8.79 8.82
C LEU A 167 -20.92 -10.30 8.61
N LEU A 168 -21.79 -10.90 7.79
CA LEU A 168 -21.70 -12.32 7.42
C LEU A 168 -20.38 -12.62 6.68
N GLY A 169 -20.02 -11.81 5.68
CA GLY A 169 -18.79 -11.98 4.91
C GLY A 169 -17.54 -11.83 5.77
N GLY A 170 -17.54 -10.87 6.72
CA GLY A 170 -16.48 -10.72 7.71
C GLY A 170 -16.34 -11.95 8.61
N GLY A 171 -17.47 -12.50 9.07
CA GLY A 171 -17.50 -13.76 9.85
C GLY A 171 -16.95 -14.95 9.09
N TYR A 172 -17.36 -15.13 7.84
CA TYR A 172 -16.82 -16.18 6.97
C TYR A 172 -15.32 -16.02 6.70
N TYR A 173 -14.84 -14.79 6.48
CA TYR A 173 -13.42 -14.55 6.32
C TYR A 173 -12.60 -14.98 7.53
N GLN A 174 -13.06 -14.66 8.74
CA GLN A 174 -12.37 -15.05 9.98
C GLN A 174 -12.42 -16.57 10.18
N LEU A 175 -13.57 -17.20 9.94
CA LEU A 175 -13.69 -18.67 10.00
C LEU A 175 -12.74 -19.34 9.02
N GLY A 176 -12.63 -18.84 7.80
CA GLY A 176 -11.69 -19.34 6.81
C GLY A 176 -10.24 -19.19 7.27
N ALA A 177 -9.89 -18.06 7.90
CA ALA A 177 -8.55 -17.83 8.43
C ALA A 177 -8.18 -18.79 9.57
N ASP A 178 -9.15 -19.21 10.38
CA ASP A 178 -8.95 -20.10 11.55
C ASP A 178 -8.96 -21.60 11.20
N LYS A 179 -9.49 -21.99 10.03
CA LYS A 179 -9.56 -23.40 9.63
C LYS A 179 -8.17 -23.97 9.31
N LYS A 180 -7.93 -25.21 9.75
CA LYS A 180 -6.70 -25.96 9.47
C LYS A 180 -6.77 -26.73 8.15
N LEU A 181 -7.94 -27.25 7.81
CA LEU A 181 -8.15 -28.00 6.59
C LEU A 181 -8.32 -27.04 5.41
N GLU A 182 -7.45 -27.17 4.41
CA GLU A 182 -7.39 -26.24 3.27
C GLU A 182 -8.71 -26.16 2.49
N SER A 183 -9.39 -27.28 2.28
CA SER A 183 -10.67 -27.29 1.56
C SER A 183 -11.75 -26.46 2.28
N GLU A 184 -11.89 -26.65 3.61
CA GLU A 184 -12.86 -25.87 4.40
C GLU A 184 -12.53 -24.38 4.41
N LYS A 185 -11.23 -24.05 4.50
CA LYS A 185 -10.73 -22.69 4.45
C LYS A 185 -11.13 -21.99 3.14
N LEU A 186 -10.93 -22.67 2.01
CA LEU A 186 -11.28 -22.14 0.70
C LEU A 186 -12.79 -21.95 0.54
N ASP A 187 -13.63 -22.90 1.05
CA ASP A 187 -15.08 -22.78 1.04
C ASP A 187 -15.58 -21.54 1.81
N TYR A 188 -14.97 -21.26 2.96
CA TYR A 188 -15.30 -20.05 3.72
C TYR A 188 -14.89 -18.77 3.02
N PHE A 189 -13.74 -18.75 2.32
CA PHE A 189 -13.34 -17.57 1.54
C PHE A 189 -14.26 -17.31 0.36
N GLU A 190 -14.76 -18.35 -0.32
CA GLU A 190 -15.78 -18.19 -1.37
C GLU A 190 -17.07 -17.59 -0.81
N LYS A 191 -17.58 -18.08 0.32
CA LYS A 191 -18.74 -17.52 1.01
C LYS A 191 -18.52 -16.07 1.46
N ALA A 192 -17.30 -15.73 1.89
CA ALA A 192 -16.96 -14.37 2.25
C ALA A 192 -17.02 -13.43 1.04
N ILE A 193 -16.47 -13.85 -0.09
CA ILE A 193 -16.54 -13.08 -1.36
C ILE A 193 -18.00 -12.87 -1.77
N GLU A 194 -18.79 -13.92 -1.83
CA GLU A 194 -20.21 -13.86 -2.19
C GLU A 194 -20.97 -12.86 -1.31
N SER A 195 -20.75 -12.94 0.01
CA SER A 195 -21.37 -12.03 0.96
C SER A 195 -20.95 -10.56 0.74
N MET A 196 -19.66 -10.32 0.46
CA MET A 196 -19.17 -8.96 0.19
C MET A 196 -19.67 -8.42 -1.15
N LEU A 197 -19.80 -9.26 -2.18
CA LEU A 197 -20.39 -8.86 -3.46
C LEU A 197 -21.85 -8.45 -3.29
N ASN A 198 -22.65 -9.19 -2.50
CA ASN A 198 -24.03 -8.81 -2.18
C ASN A 198 -24.08 -7.45 -1.45
N ALA A 199 -23.15 -7.21 -0.50
CA ALA A 199 -23.05 -5.92 0.19
C ALA A 199 -22.73 -4.78 -0.78
N VAL A 200 -21.80 -4.97 -1.70
CA VAL A 200 -21.42 -3.99 -2.74
C VAL A 200 -22.60 -3.72 -3.65
N GLN A 201 -23.29 -4.75 -4.15
CA GLN A 201 -24.44 -4.60 -5.04
C GLN A 201 -25.57 -3.78 -4.39
N ILE A 202 -25.87 -4.02 -3.10
CA ILE A 202 -26.87 -3.23 -2.38
C ILE A 202 -26.44 -1.77 -2.28
N ALA A 203 -25.17 -1.52 -1.92
CA ALA A 203 -24.63 -0.15 -1.83
C ALA A 203 -24.76 0.59 -3.17
N GLU A 204 -24.49 -0.07 -4.28
CA GLU A 204 -24.63 0.50 -5.62
C GLU A 204 -26.09 0.82 -5.98
N VAL A 205 -27.01 -0.10 -5.67
CA VAL A 205 -28.46 0.13 -5.86
C VAL A 205 -28.97 1.29 -5.02
N GLU A 206 -28.50 1.39 -3.77
CA GLU A 206 -28.85 2.48 -2.85
C GLU A 206 -28.02 3.76 -3.06
N GLN A 207 -27.14 3.79 -4.07
CA GLN A 207 -26.35 4.94 -4.53
C GLN A 207 -25.40 5.53 -3.46
N TYR A 208 -24.81 4.71 -2.64
CA TYR A 208 -23.72 5.14 -1.77
C TYR A 208 -22.43 4.35 -2.04
N THR A 209 -21.29 4.96 -1.66
CA THR A 209 -19.98 4.34 -1.86
C THR A 209 -19.84 3.10 -0.98
N PRO A 210 -19.56 1.89 -1.53
CA PRO A 210 -19.27 0.70 -0.76
C PRO A 210 -18.08 0.92 0.18
N LYS A 211 -18.08 0.23 1.31
CA LYS A 211 -17.02 0.43 2.31
C LYS A 211 -15.69 -0.18 1.85
N GLU A 212 -14.61 0.53 2.10
CA GLU A 212 -13.25 0.14 1.74
C GLU A 212 -12.87 -1.28 2.19
N ASN A 213 -13.23 -1.64 3.42
CA ASN A 213 -12.90 -2.95 4.00
C ASN A 213 -13.57 -4.13 3.28
N TRP A 214 -14.69 -3.93 2.57
CA TRP A 214 -15.33 -4.98 1.80
C TRP A 214 -14.43 -5.45 0.65
N TYR A 215 -13.84 -4.51 -0.06
CA TYR A 215 -12.88 -4.77 -1.12
C TYR A 215 -11.57 -5.38 -0.60
N ILE A 216 -11.08 -4.91 0.57
CA ILE A 216 -9.88 -5.49 1.20
C ILE A 216 -10.09 -6.96 1.55
N ILE A 217 -11.26 -7.32 2.11
CA ILE A 217 -11.59 -8.71 2.42
C ILE A 217 -11.67 -9.55 1.15
N MET A 218 -12.33 -9.06 0.09
CA MET A 218 -12.39 -9.78 -1.18
C MET A 218 -11.00 -10.02 -1.78
N ALA A 219 -10.13 -9.00 -1.81
CA ALA A 219 -8.76 -9.14 -2.31
C ALA A 219 -7.95 -10.19 -1.51
N ALA A 220 -8.09 -10.18 -0.17
CA ALA A 220 -7.44 -11.17 0.69
C ALA A 220 -7.97 -12.60 0.45
N CYS A 221 -9.29 -12.75 0.27
CA CYS A 221 -9.90 -14.04 -0.08
C CYS A 221 -9.42 -14.54 -1.43
N TYR A 222 -9.43 -13.72 -2.49
CA TYR A 222 -8.92 -14.12 -3.80
C TYR A 222 -7.44 -14.48 -3.77
N SER A 223 -6.62 -13.77 -2.99
CA SER A 223 -5.22 -14.14 -2.78
C SER A 223 -5.07 -15.51 -2.13
N SER A 224 -5.97 -15.87 -1.22
CA SER A 224 -5.97 -17.17 -0.53
C SER A 224 -6.54 -18.31 -1.39
N LEU A 225 -7.36 -18.00 -2.39
CA LEU A 225 -7.97 -18.98 -3.30
C LEU A 225 -7.04 -19.48 -4.42
N LYS A 226 -5.80 -19.03 -4.48
CA LYS A 226 -4.80 -19.47 -5.50
C LYS A 226 -4.73 -21.00 -5.69
N PRO A 227 -4.78 -21.83 -4.63
CA PRO A 227 -4.74 -23.28 -4.81
C PRO A 227 -5.97 -23.85 -5.55
N ARG A 228 -7.10 -23.17 -5.51
CA ARG A 228 -8.37 -23.61 -6.12
C ARG A 228 -8.58 -23.05 -7.52
N ILE A 229 -8.33 -21.77 -7.73
CA ILE A 229 -8.62 -21.09 -9.00
C ILE A 229 -7.39 -20.85 -9.88
N GLY A 230 -6.18 -21.15 -9.38
CA GLY A 230 -4.93 -20.88 -10.07
C GLY A 230 -4.36 -19.49 -9.78
N ILE A 231 -3.07 -19.32 -10.08
CA ILE A 231 -2.34 -18.07 -9.77
C ILE A 231 -2.85 -16.92 -10.63
N GLU A 232 -2.96 -17.15 -11.94
CA GLU A 232 -3.34 -16.11 -12.92
C GLU A 232 -4.76 -15.58 -12.64
N GLU A 233 -5.74 -16.47 -12.46
CA GLU A 233 -7.12 -16.06 -12.15
C GLU A 233 -7.19 -15.32 -10.81
N SER A 234 -6.48 -15.80 -9.79
CA SER A 234 -6.38 -15.12 -8.49
C SER A 234 -5.81 -13.69 -8.64
N LEU A 235 -4.77 -13.51 -9.45
CA LEU A 235 -4.18 -12.20 -9.70
C LEU A 235 -5.13 -11.29 -10.47
N ASN A 236 -5.83 -11.79 -11.49
CA ASN A 236 -6.81 -11.03 -12.26
C ASN A 236 -7.98 -10.55 -11.37
N LYS A 237 -8.49 -11.42 -10.48
CA LYS A 237 -9.53 -11.03 -9.52
C LYS A 237 -9.04 -9.98 -8.50
N GLN A 238 -7.81 -10.11 -8.01
CA GLN A 238 -7.21 -9.08 -7.17
C GLN A 238 -7.00 -7.75 -7.92
N LEU A 239 -6.61 -7.82 -9.20
CA LEU A 239 -6.42 -6.67 -10.06
C LEU A 239 -7.72 -5.85 -10.15
N GLU A 240 -8.85 -6.49 -10.53
CA GLU A 240 -10.18 -5.86 -10.57
C GLU A 240 -10.50 -5.09 -9.27
N ILE A 241 -10.23 -5.72 -8.13
CA ILE A 241 -10.48 -5.12 -6.80
C ILE A 241 -9.55 -3.94 -6.52
N TYR A 242 -8.24 -4.06 -6.81
CA TYR A 242 -7.30 -2.96 -6.54
C TYR A 242 -7.48 -1.78 -7.49
N GLU A 243 -7.95 -1.99 -8.73
CA GLU A 243 -8.37 -0.90 -9.62
C GLU A 243 -9.54 -0.10 -9.02
N ILE A 244 -10.52 -0.77 -8.42
CA ILE A 244 -11.60 -0.10 -7.68
C ILE A 244 -11.04 0.66 -6.47
N LEU A 245 -10.15 0.02 -5.68
CA LEU A 245 -9.58 0.62 -4.48
C LEU A 245 -8.74 1.87 -4.78
N VAL A 246 -7.95 1.90 -5.85
CA VAL A 246 -7.16 3.09 -6.19
C VAL A 246 -8.03 4.24 -6.70
N ASN A 247 -9.19 3.93 -7.28
CA ASN A 247 -10.14 4.93 -7.75
C ASN A 247 -10.96 5.53 -6.60
N LEU A 248 -11.54 4.69 -5.74
CA LEU A 248 -12.41 5.15 -4.66
C LEU A 248 -11.63 5.61 -3.42
N PHE A 249 -10.51 4.96 -3.12
CA PHE A 249 -9.70 5.17 -1.93
C PHE A 249 -8.22 5.29 -2.28
N PRO A 250 -7.74 6.39 -2.87
CA PRO A 250 -6.39 6.52 -3.43
C PRO A 250 -5.29 6.54 -2.36
N LYS A 251 -5.06 5.39 -1.72
CA LYS A 251 -4.01 5.18 -0.71
C LYS A 251 -2.78 4.53 -1.33
N LYS A 252 -1.59 4.95 -0.89
CA LYS A 252 -0.30 4.41 -1.33
C LYS A 252 -0.28 2.88 -1.45
N GLN A 253 -0.77 2.20 -0.40
CA GLN A 253 -0.72 0.73 -0.34
C GLN A 253 -1.46 0.07 -1.51
N TYR A 254 -2.57 0.65 -1.96
CA TYR A 254 -3.35 0.10 -3.08
C TYR A 254 -2.65 0.28 -4.41
N PHE A 255 -2.01 1.43 -4.64
CA PHE A 255 -1.17 1.62 -5.83
C PHE A 255 0.01 0.64 -5.86
N LEU A 256 0.67 0.41 -4.73
CA LEU A 256 1.78 -0.54 -4.66
C LEU A 256 1.32 -1.99 -4.85
N ASN A 257 0.18 -2.36 -4.30
CA ASN A 257 -0.41 -3.69 -4.49
C ASN A 257 -0.80 -3.89 -5.96
N LEU A 258 -1.50 -2.93 -6.55
CA LEU A 258 -1.88 -2.95 -7.96
C LEU A 258 -0.66 -3.07 -8.88
N ALA A 259 0.35 -2.22 -8.66
CA ALA A 259 1.61 -2.31 -9.39
C ALA A 259 2.27 -3.68 -9.23
N GLY A 260 2.30 -4.23 -8.01
CA GLY A 260 2.84 -5.56 -7.74
C GLY A 260 2.11 -6.69 -8.47
N ILE A 261 0.79 -6.56 -8.66
CA ILE A 261 -0.02 -7.52 -9.42
C ILE A 261 0.30 -7.39 -10.92
N TYR A 262 0.35 -6.18 -11.47
CA TYR A 262 0.74 -5.96 -12.86
C TYR A 262 2.12 -6.55 -13.17
N ASN A 263 3.09 -6.34 -12.26
CA ASN A 263 4.43 -6.92 -12.41
C ASN A 263 4.42 -8.47 -12.37
N GLN A 264 3.56 -9.10 -11.55
CA GLN A 264 3.41 -10.56 -11.51
C GLN A 264 2.70 -11.13 -12.75
N LEU A 265 1.93 -10.32 -13.44
CA LEU A 265 1.24 -10.66 -14.70
C LEU A 265 2.07 -10.28 -15.94
N ASP A 266 3.35 -9.89 -15.78
CA ASP A 266 4.25 -9.41 -16.83
C ASP A 266 3.67 -8.23 -17.65
N ARG A 267 2.80 -7.41 -17.02
CA ARG A 267 2.20 -6.20 -17.60
C ARG A 267 3.04 -4.98 -17.25
N GLU A 268 4.21 -4.87 -17.88
CA GLU A 268 5.24 -3.88 -17.52
C GLU A 268 4.78 -2.42 -17.71
N LEU A 269 4.03 -2.13 -18.77
CA LEU A 269 3.49 -0.78 -19.01
C LEU A 269 2.50 -0.36 -17.92
N ASP A 270 1.59 -1.25 -17.53
CA ASP A 270 0.61 -0.97 -16.48
C ASP A 270 1.29 -0.82 -15.12
N TYR A 271 2.32 -1.62 -14.85
CA TYR A 271 3.19 -1.46 -13.68
C TYR A 271 3.83 -0.08 -13.64
N MET A 272 4.45 0.35 -14.75
CA MET A 272 5.06 1.67 -14.87
C MET A 272 4.05 2.80 -14.66
N VAL A 273 2.90 2.73 -15.35
CA VAL A 273 1.84 3.74 -15.24
C VAL A 273 1.32 3.84 -13.82
N THR A 274 1.08 2.70 -13.15
CA THR A 274 0.56 2.67 -11.78
C THR A 274 1.56 3.27 -10.79
N LEU A 275 2.85 2.94 -10.88
CA LEU A 275 3.88 3.56 -10.05
C LEU A 275 4.01 5.06 -10.32
N ASN A 276 3.91 5.47 -11.60
CA ASN A 276 3.96 6.89 -11.97
C ASN A 276 2.74 7.65 -11.42
N MET A 277 1.54 7.05 -11.43
CA MET A 277 0.36 7.65 -10.79
C MET A 277 0.57 7.84 -9.28
N ALA A 278 1.16 6.86 -8.58
CA ALA A 278 1.51 6.99 -7.18
C ALA A 278 2.54 8.10 -6.93
N TYR A 279 3.53 8.22 -7.81
CA TYR A 279 4.53 9.29 -7.79
C TYR A 279 3.89 10.67 -7.98
N GLN A 280 3.05 10.86 -9.01
CA GLN A 280 2.35 12.11 -9.29
C GLN A 280 1.42 12.56 -8.17
N LYS A 281 0.87 11.62 -7.40
CA LYS A 281 0.05 11.88 -6.21
C LYS A 281 0.88 12.10 -4.94
N ASP A 282 2.21 12.18 -5.05
CA ASP A 282 3.17 12.31 -3.94
C ASP A 282 3.07 11.22 -2.85
N LEU A 283 2.62 10.03 -3.23
CA LEU A 283 2.42 8.91 -2.32
C LEU A 283 3.69 8.11 -2.03
N LEU A 284 4.74 8.23 -2.86
CA LEU A 284 5.99 7.50 -2.67
C LEU A 284 6.84 8.15 -1.56
N ASP A 285 7.35 7.36 -0.63
CA ASP A 285 8.15 7.82 0.51
C ASP A 285 9.35 6.91 0.84
N LYS A 286 9.58 5.84 0.04
CA LYS A 286 10.70 4.91 0.23
C LYS A 286 11.64 4.91 -0.97
N GLN A 287 12.94 4.81 -0.70
CA GLN A 287 13.97 4.76 -1.74
C GLN A 287 13.69 3.69 -2.80
N GLY A 288 13.30 2.49 -2.37
CA GLY A 288 13.01 1.38 -3.30
C GLY A 288 11.91 1.70 -4.29
N GLU A 289 10.90 2.48 -3.91
CA GLU A 289 9.77 2.86 -4.75
C GLU A 289 10.19 3.83 -5.86
N TYR A 290 10.99 4.85 -5.52
CA TYR A 290 11.58 5.77 -6.50
C TYR A 290 12.52 5.07 -7.48
N LEU A 291 13.39 4.19 -6.96
CA LEU A 291 14.33 3.45 -7.80
C LEU A 291 13.63 2.42 -8.69
N ALA A 292 12.54 1.79 -8.22
CA ALA A 292 11.73 0.88 -9.03
C ALA A 292 11.04 1.62 -10.19
N LEU A 293 10.43 2.78 -9.91
CA LEU A 293 9.84 3.61 -10.96
C LEU A 293 10.91 4.07 -11.97
N ALA A 294 12.06 4.54 -11.50
CA ALA A 294 13.16 4.95 -12.38
C ALA A 294 13.66 3.78 -13.23
N GLN A 295 13.77 2.58 -12.67
CA GLN A 295 14.20 1.39 -13.40
C GLN A 295 13.23 1.03 -14.52
N VAL A 296 11.93 0.98 -14.24
CA VAL A 296 10.94 0.63 -15.26
C VAL A 296 10.79 1.73 -16.33
N LEU A 297 10.97 3.00 -15.96
CA LEU A 297 11.05 4.09 -16.92
C LEU A 297 12.25 3.91 -17.87
N LEU A 298 13.41 3.49 -17.34
CA LEU A 298 14.60 3.22 -18.14
C LEU A 298 14.40 2.02 -19.08
N SER A 299 13.78 0.94 -18.61
CA SER A 299 13.44 -0.24 -19.45
C SER A 299 12.50 0.12 -20.59
N ASN A 300 11.69 1.16 -20.44
CA ASN A 300 10.73 1.65 -21.43
C ASN A 300 11.23 2.90 -22.17
N ASP A 301 12.53 3.04 -22.36
CA ASP A 301 13.19 4.11 -23.14
C ASP A 301 12.85 5.53 -22.68
N ASN A 302 12.63 5.72 -21.38
CA ASN A 302 12.33 7.01 -20.76
C ASN A 302 13.44 7.47 -19.78
N PRO A 303 14.71 7.58 -20.22
CA PRO A 303 15.83 7.86 -19.32
C PRO A 303 15.77 9.24 -18.67
N TYR A 304 15.23 10.23 -19.35
CA TYR A 304 15.05 11.58 -18.80
C TYR A 304 14.13 11.57 -17.58
N TRP A 305 12.96 10.92 -17.69
CA TRP A 305 12.03 10.82 -16.57
C TRP A 305 12.55 9.92 -15.45
N ALA A 306 13.32 8.87 -15.77
CA ALA A 306 14.00 8.06 -14.77
C ALA A 306 14.94 8.92 -13.90
N ALA A 307 15.76 9.78 -14.54
CA ALA A 307 16.63 10.70 -13.83
C ALA A 307 15.85 11.71 -12.98
N LYS A 308 14.78 12.30 -13.52
CA LYS A 308 13.91 13.23 -12.78
C LYS A 308 13.28 12.61 -11.53
N VAL A 309 12.82 11.36 -11.62
CA VAL A 309 12.27 10.64 -10.47
C VAL A 309 13.32 10.42 -9.39
N ILE A 310 14.55 10.02 -9.77
CA ILE A 310 15.64 9.86 -8.79
C ILE A 310 16.01 11.20 -8.13
N GLU A 311 16.10 12.28 -8.90
CA GLU A 311 16.36 13.63 -8.36
C GLU A 311 15.26 14.07 -7.37
N ALA A 312 13.99 13.87 -7.73
CA ALA A 312 12.87 14.19 -6.84
C ALA A 312 12.98 13.42 -5.51
N GLY A 313 13.32 12.13 -5.56
CA GLY A 313 13.54 11.33 -4.35
C GLY A 313 14.76 11.78 -3.52
N ARG A 314 15.80 12.34 -4.14
CA ARG A 314 16.95 12.95 -3.45
C ARG A 314 16.59 14.27 -2.76
N LEU A 315 15.67 15.03 -3.32
CA LEU A 315 15.21 16.31 -2.77
C LEU A 315 14.14 16.12 -1.70
N LYS A 316 13.24 15.14 -1.88
CA LYS A 316 12.20 14.84 -0.90
C LYS A 316 12.81 14.29 0.38
N LYS A 317 12.47 14.92 1.51
CA LYS A 317 12.92 14.49 2.84
C LYS A 317 11.76 13.87 3.61
N VAL A 318 12.05 12.81 4.33
CA VAL A 318 11.11 12.12 5.22
C VAL A 318 11.69 12.03 6.62
N PRO A 319 10.83 12.02 7.65
CA PRO A 319 11.27 11.81 9.02
C PRO A 319 11.79 10.37 9.19
N VAL A 320 12.97 10.23 9.75
CA VAL A 320 13.60 8.95 10.09
C VAL A 320 14.02 9.01 11.54
N VAL A 321 13.49 8.09 12.36
CA VAL A 321 13.86 7.96 13.76
C VAL A 321 15.14 7.12 13.87
N ASP A 322 16.17 7.70 14.47
CA ASP A 322 17.38 6.96 14.80
C ASP A 322 17.07 5.92 15.89
N GLU A 323 17.33 4.64 15.61
CA GLU A 323 17.00 3.55 16.53
C GLU A 323 17.71 3.65 17.87
N LYS A 324 18.91 4.24 17.90
CA LYS A 324 19.77 4.35 19.10
C LYS A 324 19.45 5.60 19.91
N THR A 325 19.38 6.76 19.24
CA THR A 325 19.18 8.06 19.91
C THR A 325 17.72 8.42 20.09
N LYS A 326 16.80 7.74 19.35
CA LYS A 326 15.37 8.07 19.26
C LYS A 326 15.10 9.49 18.73
N GLU A 327 16.10 10.15 18.19
CA GLU A 327 15.95 11.46 17.54
C GLU A 327 15.37 11.29 16.16
N GLU A 328 14.44 12.16 15.80
CA GLU A 328 13.87 12.24 14.46
C GLU A 328 14.73 13.19 13.60
N LYS A 329 15.15 12.72 12.43
CA LYS A 329 15.94 13.49 11.46
C LYS A 329 15.28 13.45 10.08
N MET A 330 15.19 14.60 9.45
CA MET A 330 14.71 14.72 8.06
C MET A 330 15.82 14.26 7.10
N LEU A 331 15.69 13.09 6.50
CA LEU A 331 16.65 12.51 5.57
C LEU A 331 16.07 12.42 4.15
N PRO A 332 16.91 12.57 3.10
CA PRO A 332 16.50 12.32 1.73
C PRO A 332 15.94 10.90 1.57
N VAL A 333 14.85 10.77 0.79
CA VAL A 333 14.26 9.46 0.47
C VAL A 333 15.28 8.62 -0.31
N VAL A 334 15.89 9.19 -1.36
CA VAL A 334 16.97 8.53 -2.10
C VAL A 334 18.31 9.07 -1.61
N LYS A 335 19.13 8.17 -1.02
CA LYS A 335 20.43 8.52 -0.45
C LYS A 335 21.50 8.65 -1.53
N ASP A 336 22.45 9.55 -1.34
CA ASP A 336 23.62 9.76 -2.20
C ASP A 336 24.69 8.64 -2.00
N THR A 337 24.31 7.41 -2.32
CA THR A 337 25.25 6.29 -2.37
C THR A 337 25.91 6.22 -3.75
N GLU A 338 27.10 5.61 -3.85
CA GLU A 338 27.75 5.40 -5.15
C GLU A 338 26.78 4.76 -6.17
N LYS A 339 26.05 3.71 -5.77
CA LYS A 339 25.09 3.01 -6.63
C LYS A 339 23.99 3.93 -7.14
N ASN A 340 23.37 4.71 -6.26
CA ASN A 340 22.25 5.59 -6.63
C ASN A 340 22.71 6.76 -7.49
N LEU A 341 23.88 7.35 -7.16
CA LEU A 341 24.46 8.43 -7.95
C LEU A 341 24.88 7.95 -9.35
N LYS A 342 25.45 6.76 -9.46
CA LYS A 342 25.74 6.16 -10.78
C LYS A 342 24.47 5.91 -11.58
N PHE A 343 23.44 5.37 -10.95
CA PHE A 343 22.14 5.17 -11.62
C PHE A 343 21.56 6.47 -12.16
N LEU A 344 21.60 7.55 -11.37
CA LEU A 344 21.16 8.87 -11.80
C LEU A 344 22.03 9.43 -12.96
N ALA A 345 23.35 9.35 -12.83
CA ALA A 345 24.28 9.83 -13.87
C ALA A 345 24.12 9.02 -15.17
N ASP A 346 23.96 7.69 -15.09
CA ASP A 346 23.71 6.85 -16.26
C ASP A 346 22.35 7.16 -16.90
N SER A 347 21.32 7.46 -16.11
CA SER A 347 20.01 7.89 -16.62
C SER A 347 20.14 9.21 -17.40
N TRP A 348 20.87 10.22 -16.87
CA TRP A 348 21.14 11.46 -17.58
C TRP A 348 21.96 11.25 -18.86
N ARG A 349 22.97 10.39 -18.80
CA ARG A 349 23.78 10.03 -19.97
C ARG A 349 22.94 9.37 -21.07
N MET A 350 22.06 8.44 -20.72
CA MET A 350 21.14 7.79 -21.67
C MET A 350 20.12 8.79 -22.25
N ALA A 351 19.75 9.81 -21.48
CA ALA A 351 18.93 10.93 -21.93
C ALA A 351 19.70 11.94 -22.81
N GLN A 352 20.98 11.69 -23.10
CA GLN A 352 21.90 12.62 -23.82
C GLN A 352 22.14 13.95 -23.07
N GLU A 353 21.87 13.99 -21.79
CA GLU A 353 22.08 15.16 -20.91
C GLU A 353 23.45 15.06 -20.20
N ILE A 354 24.53 15.03 -20.98
CA ILE A 354 25.88 14.77 -20.45
C ILE A 354 26.30 15.83 -19.44
N GLY A 355 25.92 17.10 -19.69
CA GLY A 355 26.18 18.20 -18.76
C GLY A 355 25.58 18.00 -17.36
N LEU A 356 24.44 17.28 -17.25
CA LEU A 356 23.83 16.89 -15.98
C LEU A 356 24.43 15.60 -15.40
N ALA A 357 24.91 14.69 -16.27
CA ALA A 357 25.51 13.44 -15.86
C ALA A 357 26.87 13.62 -15.14
N ILE A 358 27.73 14.50 -15.66
CA ILE A 358 29.10 14.72 -15.15
C ILE A 358 29.12 15.09 -13.68
N PRO A 359 28.46 16.16 -13.20
CA PRO A 359 28.54 16.56 -11.79
C PRO A 359 27.98 15.50 -10.83
N ILE A 360 27.06 14.65 -11.28
CA ILE A 360 26.54 13.53 -10.50
C ILE A 360 27.56 12.38 -10.46
N MET A 361 28.22 12.08 -11.60
CA MET A 361 29.25 11.06 -11.68
C MET A 361 30.49 11.44 -10.86
N GLU A 362 30.85 12.74 -10.80
CA GLU A 362 31.89 13.26 -9.91
C GLU A 362 31.59 12.93 -8.43
N LYS A 363 30.34 13.22 -8.00
CA LYS A 363 29.89 12.87 -6.64
C LYS A 363 29.97 11.36 -6.39
N ALA A 364 29.58 10.55 -7.39
CA ALA A 364 29.67 9.10 -7.29
C ALA A 364 31.14 8.65 -7.14
N ALA A 365 32.05 9.20 -7.94
CA ALA A 365 33.47 8.88 -7.89
C ALA A 365 34.13 9.21 -6.55
N ARG A 366 33.76 10.35 -5.93
CA ARG A 366 34.27 10.75 -4.60
C ARG A 366 33.91 9.72 -3.51
N VAL A 367 32.71 9.14 -3.55
CA VAL A 367 32.25 8.16 -2.55
C VAL A 367 32.52 6.70 -2.96
N ALA A 368 32.99 6.47 -4.20
CA ALA A 368 33.32 5.15 -4.71
C ALA A 368 34.45 4.49 -3.91
N LYS A 369 34.38 3.17 -3.73
CA LYS A 369 35.41 2.39 -3.03
C LYS A 369 36.56 1.94 -3.92
N ASP A 370 36.36 1.98 -5.24
CA ASP A 370 37.32 1.56 -6.26
C ASP A 370 37.47 2.61 -7.36
N GLY A 371 38.35 2.34 -8.32
CA GLY A 371 38.66 3.28 -9.40
C GLY A 371 37.69 3.21 -10.58
N GLN A 372 36.78 2.25 -10.63
CA GLN A 372 35.96 2.04 -11.83
C GLN A 372 35.06 3.23 -12.15
N THR A 373 34.49 3.87 -11.14
CA THR A 373 33.62 5.05 -11.31
C THR A 373 34.39 6.26 -11.87
N PHE A 374 35.67 6.42 -11.49
CA PHE A 374 36.54 7.43 -12.07
C PHE A 374 36.84 7.18 -13.57
N ILE A 375 36.99 5.90 -13.97
CA ILE A 375 37.18 5.55 -15.39
C ILE A 375 35.93 5.93 -16.19
N ILE A 376 34.73 5.68 -15.66
CA ILE A 376 33.47 6.10 -16.31
C ILE A 376 33.38 7.63 -16.41
N LEU A 377 33.73 8.34 -15.34
CA LEU A 377 33.79 9.79 -15.34
C LEU A 377 34.74 10.33 -16.40
N GLY A 378 35.93 9.78 -16.52
CA GLY A 378 36.90 10.15 -17.56
C GLY A 378 36.35 9.95 -18.96
N SER A 379 35.59 8.88 -19.21
CA SER A 379 34.93 8.66 -20.50
C SER A 379 33.82 9.69 -20.80
N LEU A 380 33.10 10.15 -19.76
CA LEU A 380 32.12 11.24 -19.91
C LEU A 380 32.80 12.58 -20.23
N TYR A 381 33.91 12.90 -19.58
CA TYR A 381 34.69 14.09 -19.91
C TYR A 381 35.20 14.05 -21.36
N LEU A 382 35.68 12.91 -21.84
CA LEU A 382 36.10 12.76 -23.23
C LEU A 382 34.96 13.01 -24.23
N SER A 383 33.74 12.60 -23.93
CA SER A 383 32.58 12.84 -24.81
C SER A 383 32.21 14.33 -24.89
N GLU A 384 32.73 15.17 -24.00
CA GLU A 384 32.54 16.63 -23.96
C GLU A 384 33.82 17.40 -24.31
N ASP A 385 34.81 16.76 -24.92
CA ASP A 385 36.12 17.33 -25.29
C ASP A 385 36.90 17.93 -24.11
N LYS A 386 36.59 17.51 -22.86
CA LYS A 386 37.28 17.95 -21.63
C LYS A 386 38.47 17.04 -21.36
N LEU A 387 39.52 17.23 -22.17
CA LEU A 387 40.64 16.27 -22.24
C LEU A 387 41.49 16.23 -20.97
N GLU A 388 41.77 17.38 -20.35
CA GLU A 388 42.54 17.47 -19.11
C GLU A 388 41.80 16.81 -17.94
N GLU A 389 40.51 17.09 -17.79
CA GLU A 389 39.68 16.51 -16.75
C GLU A 389 39.52 14.99 -16.95
N ALA A 390 39.46 14.54 -18.21
CA ALA A 390 39.41 13.13 -18.54
C ALA A 390 40.69 12.39 -18.12
N ILE A 391 41.87 12.99 -18.42
CA ILE A 391 43.17 12.46 -18.00
C ILE A 391 43.21 12.32 -16.50
N ASP A 392 42.93 13.43 -15.78
CA ASP A 392 42.95 13.43 -14.31
C ASP A 392 42.02 12.39 -13.70
N ALA A 393 40.80 12.25 -14.20
CA ALA A 393 39.86 11.26 -13.74
C ALA A 393 40.35 9.83 -13.99
N ILE A 394 40.86 9.52 -15.19
CA ILE A 394 41.32 8.16 -15.52
C ILE A 394 42.57 7.81 -14.70
N GLU A 395 43.52 8.74 -14.51
CA GLU A 395 44.71 8.54 -13.68
C GLU A 395 44.32 8.27 -12.21
N GLN A 396 43.38 9.04 -11.67
CA GLN A 396 42.86 8.81 -10.31
C GLN A 396 42.22 7.42 -10.21
N GLY A 397 41.43 7.01 -11.21
CA GLY A 397 40.82 5.68 -11.27
C GLY A 397 41.84 4.55 -11.28
N LEU A 398 42.86 4.67 -12.13
CA LEU A 398 43.95 3.68 -12.22
C LEU A 398 44.77 3.62 -10.92
N LYS A 399 45.05 4.78 -10.30
CA LYS A 399 45.77 4.88 -9.00
C LYS A 399 44.96 4.25 -7.87
N LYS A 400 43.64 4.47 -7.82
CA LYS A 400 42.74 3.90 -6.81
C LYS A 400 42.63 2.37 -6.94
N GLY A 401 42.77 1.86 -8.16
CA GLY A 401 42.81 0.43 -8.44
C GLY A 401 41.42 -0.23 -8.50
N LYS A 402 41.40 -1.56 -8.60
CA LYS A 402 40.19 -2.38 -8.77
C LYS A 402 39.36 -1.96 -10.00
N VAL A 403 40.03 -1.56 -11.07
CA VAL A 403 39.43 -1.26 -12.36
C VAL A 403 39.20 -2.57 -13.11
N LYS A 404 37.99 -2.82 -13.63
CA LYS A 404 37.60 -4.07 -14.31
C LYS A 404 38.50 -4.40 -15.53
N ASN A 405 38.88 -3.36 -16.28
CA ASN A 405 39.77 -3.49 -17.44
C ASN A 405 40.71 -2.28 -17.46
N ALA A 406 41.84 -2.42 -16.75
CA ALA A 406 42.83 -1.36 -16.67
C ALA A 406 43.50 -1.05 -18.03
N SER A 407 43.66 -2.05 -18.91
CA SER A 407 44.25 -1.82 -20.23
C SER A 407 43.34 -1.03 -21.15
N LYS A 408 42.01 -1.24 -21.10
CA LYS A 408 41.07 -0.37 -21.81
C LYS A 408 41.11 1.08 -21.26
N ALA A 409 41.17 1.25 -19.95
CA ALA A 409 41.29 2.57 -19.34
C ALA A 409 42.58 3.28 -19.80
N ARG A 410 43.71 2.52 -19.96
CA ARG A 410 44.97 3.08 -20.47
C ARG A 410 44.89 3.39 -21.99
N LEU A 411 44.14 2.63 -22.78
CA LEU A 411 43.86 3.03 -24.17
C LEU A 411 43.16 4.36 -24.22
N THR A 412 42.11 4.54 -23.42
CA THR A 412 41.37 5.80 -23.34
C THR A 412 42.25 6.95 -22.86
N LEU A 413 43.09 6.72 -21.84
CA LEU A 413 44.06 7.73 -21.36
C LEU A 413 45.08 8.11 -22.45
N GLY A 414 45.58 7.13 -23.17
CA GLY A 414 46.47 7.36 -24.33
C GLY A 414 45.82 8.18 -25.45
N GLN A 415 44.52 7.93 -25.71
CA GLN A 415 43.74 8.72 -26.68
C GLN A 415 43.61 10.18 -26.23
N ALA A 416 43.28 10.42 -24.96
CA ALA A 416 43.17 11.79 -24.40
C ALA A 416 44.53 12.54 -24.51
N HIS A 417 45.63 11.86 -24.18
CA HIS A 417 46.96 12.43 -24.40
C HIS A 417 47.28 12.72 -25.87
N PHE A 418 46.87 11.82 -26.77
CA PHE A 418 47.05 11.99 -28.20
C PHE A 418 46.32 13.23 -28.72
N GLU A 419 45.06 13.45 -28.32
CA GLU A 419 44.28 14.65 -28.74
C GLU A 419 44.93 15.94 -28.24
N LEU A 420 45.52 15.95 -27.04
CA LEU A 420 46.31 17.05 -26.53
C LEU A 420 47.72 17.17 -27.15
N GLN A 421 48.05 16.35 -28.14
CA GLN A 421 49.39 16.25 -28.77
C GLN A 421 50.52 15.92 -27.78
N ASN A 422 50.19 15.34 -26.61
CA ASN A 422 51.14 14.80 -25.64
C ASN A 422 51.62 13.43 -26.09
N PHE A 423 52.26 13.37 -27.26
CA PHE A 423 52.56 12.11 -27.97
C PHE A 423 53.40 11.13 -27.18
N GLU A 424 54.35 11.57 -26.37
CA GLU A 424 55.21 10.70 -25.55
C GLU A 424 54.37 10.00 -24.45
N GLN A 425 53.47 10.74 -23.77
CA GLN A 425 52.57 10.18 -22.78
C GLN A 425 51.58 9.20 -23.42
N ALA A 426 51.02 9.59 -24.56
CA ALA A 426 50.12 8.70 -25.32
C ALA A 426 50.77 7.35 -25.65
N LYS A 427 51.99 7.39 -26.25
CA LYS A 427 52.78 6.17 -26.57
C LYS A 427 53.06 5.34 -25.32
N LYS A 428 53.40 5.98 -24.21
CA LYS A 428 53.64 5.27 -22.94
C LYS A 428 52.39 4.47 -22.47
N GLU A 429 51.23 5.08 -22.48
CA GLU A 429 49.99 4.42 -22.05
C GLU A 429 49.59 3.31 -23.03
N PHE A 430 49.72 3.54 -24.34
CA PHE A 430 49.47 2.51 -25.34
C PHE A 430 50.45 1.31 -25.24
N ARG A 431 51.72 1.55 -24.94
CA ARG A 431 52.70 0.45 -24.71
C ARG A 431 52.34 -0.38 -23.48
N ILE A 432 51.77 0.23 -22.43
CA ILE A 432 51.32 -0.52 -21.27
C ILE A 432 50.08 -1.35 -21.65
N ALA A 433 49.12 -0.78 -22.35
CA ALA A 433 47.91 -1.47 -22.80
C ALA A 433 48.25 -2.62 -23.80
N ALA A 434 49.29 -2.49 -24.62
CA ALA A 434 49.75 -3.52 -25.53
C ALA A 434 50.30 -4.77 -24.85
N ARG A 435 50.52 -4.76 -23.53
CA ARG A 435 50.97 -5.93 -22.75
C ARG A 435 49.80 -6.78 -22.26
N ASP A 436 48.57 -6.40 -22.57
CA ASP A 436 47.38 -7.16 -22.18
C ASP A 436 47.36 -8.51 -22.93
N ASP A 437 46.78 -9.53 -22.28
CA ASP A 437 46.61 -10.86 -22.88
C ASP A 437 45.49 -10.89 -23.91
N ASP A 438 44.55 -9.94 -23.84
CA ASP A 438 43.49 -9.79 -24.84
C ASP A 438 44.07 -9.31 -26.18
N LYS A 439 43.88 -10.15 -27.20
CA LYS A 439 44.44 -9.92 -28.56
C LYS A 439 43.89 -8.65 -29.20
N ASP A 440 42.66 -8.30 -28.95
CA ASP A 440 42.02 -7.11 -29.55
C ASP A 440 42.52 -5.82 -28.88
N ILE A 441 42.67 -5.82 -27.57
CA ILE A 441 43.30 -4.72 -26.84
C ILE A 441 44.73 -4.51 -27.30
N LYS A 442 45.50 -5.60 -27.39
CA LYS A 442 46.89 -5.59 -27.84
C LYS A 442 47.01 -5.05 -29.27
N LYS A 443 46.17 -5.54 -30.19
CA LYS A 443 46.12 -5.07 -31.58
C LYS A 443 45.79 -3.59 -31.67
N THR A 444 44.75 -3.15 -30.93
CA THR A 444 44.31 -1.75 -30.88
C THR A 444 45.44 -0.85 -30.37
N ALA A 445 46.08 -1.23 -29.26
CA ALA A 445 47.17 -0.46 -28.68
C ALA A 445 48.36 -0.31 -29.63
N ASN A 446 48.76 -1.40 -30.31
CA ASN A 446 49.85 -1.34 -31.31
C ASN A 446 49.51 -0.47 -32.54
N ASN A 447 48.26 -0.46 -32.96
CA ASN A 447 47.79 0.45 -34.03
C ASN A 447 47.87 1.91 -33.58
N TRP A 448 47.44 2.21 -32.36
CA TRP A 448 47.55 3.57 -31.80
C TRP A 448 49.01 4.02 -31.61
N ILE A 449 49.91 3.14 -31.23
CA ILE A 449 51.37 3.48 -31.16
C ILE A 449 51.85 3.96 -32.53
N LYS A 450 51.63 3.14 -33.59
CA LYS A 450 52.05 3.51 -34.97
C LYS A 450 51.38 4.80 -35.45
N TYR A 451 50.09 4.97 -35.15
CA TYR A 451 49.38 6.17 -35.57
C TYR A 451 49.93 7.39 -34.86
N THR A 452 50.22 7.33 -33.57
CA THR A 452 50.81 8.40 -32.76
C THR A 452 52.22 8.78 -33.25
N GLU A 453 53.06 7.81 -33.61
CA GLU A 453 54.40 8.03 -34.17
C GLU A 453 54.32 8.78 -35.51
N ASN A 454 53.39 8.42 -36.38
CA ASN A 454 53.21 9.09 -37.67
C ASN A 454 52.69 10.53 -37.49
N GLU A 455 51.73 10.71 -36.60
CA GLU A 455 51.14 12.03 -36.31
C GLU A 455 52.14 13.00 -35.66
N GLU A 456 52.95 12.50 -34.75
CA GLU A 456 54.05 13.27 -34.18
C GLU A 456 55.04 13.76 -35.23
N ILE A 457 55.42 12.93 -36.18
CA ILE A 457 56.29 13.28 -37.31
C ILE A 457 55.58 14.35 -38.19
N ARG A 458 54.29 14.17 -38.45
CA ARG A 458 53.48 15.10 -39.25
C ARG A 458 53.45 16.47 -38.61
N VAL A 459 53.16 16.55 -37.31
CA VAL A 459 53.07 17.79 -36.56
C VAL A 459 54.46 18.51 -36.51
N LYS A 460 55.54 17.79 -36.24
CA LYS A 460 56.91 18.30 -36.28
C LYS A 460 57.27 18.91 -37.65
N ASN A 461 56.94 18.20 -38.74
CA ASN A 461 57.20 18.69 -40.08
C ASN A 461 56.40 19.95 -40.43
N ILE A 462 55.17 20.04 -39.98
CA ILE A 462 54.33 21.21 -40.17
C ILE A 462 54.92 22.41 -39.39
N ALA A 463 55.38 22.20 -38.16
CA ALA A 463 56.03 23.24 -37.38
C ALA A 463 57.31 23.73 -38.05
N LEU A 464 58.20 22.84 -38.45
CA LEU A 464 59.42 23.19 -39.20
C LEU A 464 59.11 23.99 -40.48
N ARG A 465 58.07 23.58 -41.23
CA ARG A 465 57.67 24.29 -42.43
C ARG A 465 57.13 25.70 -42.16
N ARG A 466 56.39 25.89 -41.07
CA ARG A 466 55.90 27.18 -40.61
C ARG A 466 57.05 28.11 -40.24
N ASP A 467 58.01 27.61 -39.46
CA ASP A 467 59.20 28.35 -39.04
C ASP A 467 60.05 28.75 -40.25
N TYR A 468 60.22 27.85 -41.23
CA TYR A 468 60.92 28.15 -42.45
C TYR A 468 60.25 29.31 -43.26
N ILE A 469 58.92 29.30 -43.36
CA ILE A 469 58.15 30.31 -44.09
C ILE A 469 58.23 31.65 -43.34
N GLN A 470 58.13 31.67 -41.99
CA GLN A 470 58.18 32.87 -41.17
C GLN A 470 59.58 33.52 -41.19
N ASN A 471 60.64 32.72 -41.30
CA ASN A 471 62.02 33.23 -41.33
C ASN A 471 62.51 33.70 -42.75
N GLN A 472 61.70 33.44 -43.81
CA GLN A 472 61.98 33.87 -45.16
C GLN A 472 61.18 35.14 -45.67
N GLY A 473 60.19 35.56 -44.86
CA GLY A 473 59.39 36.77 -45.09
C GLY A 473 59.80 37.90 -44.16
#